data_fcc49db27b1807700338755edf472aee
#
_entry.id   fcc49db27b1807700338755edf472aee
#
_cell.length_a   1.000
_cell.length_b   1.000
_cell.length_c   1.000
_cell.angle_alpha   90.00
_cell.angle_beta   90.00
_cell.angle_gamma   90.00
#
_symmetry.space_group_name_H-M   'P 1'
#
loop_
_entity.id
_entity.type
_entity.pdbx_description
1 polymer ?
#
loop_
_entity_poly.entity_id
_entity_poly.type
_entity_poly.pdbx_seq_one_letter_code
_entity_poly.pdbx_strand_id
1 'polypeptide(L)'
;MDLRLKIIDLLETRVVSPMTVTEWAEYLGMTEEEKFNELQQTLNKLEDDVLLLRSKKERYLLAEDAGVKKGTLSINPKGFGFVSVEAGDDVYIPMDGIETAMSGDEVVVRVYQRENGTSDGEIIRILKRNTSQILGTIRFIKNKLTFVAQDVRLGFVRFAHSPKLKLVEGHVVLAKIL
;
A
#
# COMPACT_ATOMS: atom_id res chain seq x y z
N MET A 1 -7.48 27.18 -10.44
CA MET A 1 -6.50 26.06 -10.29
C MET A 1 -6.97 25.22 -9.11
N ASP A 2 -7.11 23.94 -9.29
CA ASP A 2 -7.54 23.01 -8.23
C ASP A 2 -6.57 23.10 -7.04
N LEU A 3 -7.11 23.20 -5.82
CA LEU A 3 -6.32 23.31 -4.58
C LEU A 3 -5.33 22.14 -4.42
N ARG A 4 -5.72 20.95 -4.83
CA ARG A 4 -4.84 19.76 -4.82
C ARG A 4 -3.60 19.98 -5.67
N LEU A 5 -3.81 20.36 -6.93
CA LEU A 5 -2.70 20.62 -7.88
C LEU A 5 -1.79 21.73 -7.38
N LYS A 6 -2.37 22.79 -6.80
CA LYS A 6 -1.60 23.91 -6.25
C LYS A 6 -0.69 23.45 -5.10
N ILE A 7 -1.18 22.65 -4.18
CA ILE A 7 -0.39 22.14 -3.03
C ILE A 7 0.76 21.25 -3.53
N ILE A 8 0.49 20.34 -4.45
CA ILE A 8 1.51 19.45 -5.02
C ILE A 8 2.58 20.27 -5.76
N ASP A 9 2.19 21.16 -6.67
CA ASP A 9 3.10 21.99 -7.44
C ASP A 9 4.02 22.84 -6.54
N LEU A 10 3.48 23.44 -5.47
CA LEU A 10 4.26 24.22 -4.52
C LEU A 10 5.32 23.39 -3.78
N LEU A 11 5.04 22.13 -3.48
CA LEU A 11 5.99 21.21 -2.85
C LEU A 11 7.01 20.66 -3.86
N GLU A 12 6.58 20.26 -5.06
CA GLU A 12 7.45 19.76 -6.14
C GLU A 12 8.46 20.80 -6.60
N THR A 13 7.99 22.02 -6.78
CA THR A 13 8.85 23.15 -7.20
C THR A 13 9.70 23.72 -6.06
N ARG A 14 9.58 23.17 -4.84
CA ARG A 14 10.32 23.62 -3.64
C ARG A 14 10.10 25.10 -3.28
N VAL A 15 9.00 25.69 -3.72
CA VAL A 15 8.60 27.06 -3.36
C VAL A 15 8.29 27.13 -1.87
N VAL A 16 7.75 26.05 -1.31
CA VAL A 16 7.49 25.90 0.13
C VAL A 16 8.17 24.67 0.70
N SER A 17 8.50 24.72 1.99
CA SER A 17 8.91 23.56 2.77
C SER A 17 7.69 22.81 3.31
N PRO A 18 7.83 21.56 3.80
CA PRO A 18 6.74 20.87 4.48
C PRO A 18 6.13 21.70 5.61
N MET A 19 4.79 21.83 5.61
CA MET A 19 4.02 22.69 6.52
C MET A 19 2.94 21.89 7.24
N THR A 20 2.55 22.35 8.42
CA THR A 20 1.35 21.90 9.14
C THR A 20 0.09 22.45 8.45
N VAL A 21 -1.08 21.91 8.79
CA VAL A 21 -2.35 22.42 8.24
C VAL A 21 -2.55 23.92 8.54
N THR A 22 -2.14 24.39 9.72
CA THR A 22 -2.26 25.79 10.12
C THR A 22 -1.34 26.68 9.29
N GLU A 23 -0.08 26.29 9.11
CA GLU A 23 0.88 27.00 8.26
C GLU A 23 0.40 27.04 6.79
N TRP A 24 -0.20 25.96 6.27
CA TRP A 24 -0.83 25.92 4.96
C TRP A 24 -2.00 26.89 4.85
N ALA A 25 -2.85 26.96 5.89
CA ALA A 25 -4.00 27.85 5.91
C ALA A 25 -3.56 29.32 5.88
N GLU A 26 -2.54 29.68 6.64
CA GLU A 26 -1.97 31.03 6.64
C GLU A 26 -1.35 31.36 5.27
N TYR A 27 -0.54 30.45 4.71
CA TYR A 27 0.14 30.66 3.42
C TYR A 27 -0.85 30.84 2.26
N LEU A 28 -1.95 30.06 2.25
CA LEU A 28 -2.96 30.10 1.19
C LEU A 28 -4.06 31.14 1.43
N GLY A 29 -4.08 31.81 2.60
CA GLY A 29 -5.15 32.73 2.98
C GLY A 29 -6.49 32.02 3.27
N MET A 30 -6.44 30.78 3.75
CA MET A 30 -7.60 29.88 4.01
C MET A 30 -7.86 29.75 5.51
N THR A 31 -7.87 30.86 6.23
CA THR A 31 -8.02 30.90 7.71
C THR A 31 -9.47 30.96 8.17
N GLU A 32 -10.42 31.28 7.26
CA GLU A 32 -11.85 31.22 7.54
C GLU A 32 -12.31 29.76 7.71
N GLU A 33 -13.26 29.50 8.61
CA GLU A 33 -13.68 28.16 9.00
C GLU A 33 -14.04 27.25 7.82
N GLU A 34 -14.83 27.73 6.86
CA GLU A 34 -15.21 26.97 5.67
C GLU A 34 -14.01 26.60 4.80
N LYS A 35 -13.14 27.59 4.53
CA LYS A 35 -11.92 27.40 3.72
C LYS A 35 -10.89 26.52 4.43
N PHE A 36 -10.77 26.65 5.74
CA PHE A 36 -9.90 25.79 6.55
C PHE A 36 -10.35 24.33 6.48
N ASN A 37 -11.65 24.08 6.58
CA ASN A 37 -12.23 22.73 6.44
C ASN A 37 -12.00 22.15 5.05
N GLU A 38 -12.13 22.96 3.99
CA GLU A 38 -11.82 22.55 2.61
C GLU A 38 -10.35 22.16 2.46
N LEU A 39 -9.44 22.97 2.99
CA LEU A 39 -8.00 22.68 3.00
C LEU A 39 -7.69 21.39 3.72
N GLN A 40 -8.25 21.18 4.93
CA GLN A 40 -8.02 19.98 5.72
C GLN A 40 -8.53 18.73 5.01
N GLN A 41 -9.72 18.78 4.39
CA GLN A 41 -10.24 17.68 3.60
C GLN A 41 -9.37 17.39 2.38
N THR A 42 -8.84 18.44 1.74
CA THR A 42 -7.95 18.29 0.58
C THR A 42 -6.62 17.63 0.98
N LEU A 43 -6.01 18.07 2.08
CA LEU A 43 -4.78 17.45 2.60
C LEU A 43 -4.99 15.99 3.01
N ASN A 44 -6.12 15.68 3.67
CA ASN A 44 -6.47 14.31 4.02
C ASN A 44 -6.63 13.42 2.78
N LYS A 45 -7.29 13.91 1.72
CA LYS A 45 -7.42 13.17 0.46
C LYS A 45 -6.07 12.92 -0.21
N LEU A 46 -5.18 13.91 -0.19
CA LEU A 46 -3.83 13.76 -0.73
C LEU A 46 -3.01 12.72 0.07
N GLU A 47 -3.22 12.63 1.39
CA GLU A 47 -2.62 11.61 2.25
C GLU A 47 -3.22 10.22 1.98
N ASP A 48 -4.53 10.11 1.80
CA ASP A 48 -5.23 8.85 1.45
C ASP A 48 -4.77 8.33 0.07
N ASP A 49 -4.59 9.23 -0.89
CA ASP A 49 -4.08 8.92 -2.24
C ASP A 49 -2.56 8.64 -2.27
N VAL A 50 -1.88 8.77 -1.11
CA VAL A 50 -0.42 8.56 -0.95
C VAL A 50 0.41 9.53 -1.82
N LEU A 51 -0.09 10.70 -2.08
CA LEU A 51 0.66 11.79 -2.69
C LEU A 51 1.41 12.61 -1.64
N LEU A 52 0.80 12.75 -0.46
CA LEU A 52 1.43 13.36 0.70
C LEU A 52 1.55 12.35 1.85
N LEU A 53 2.52 12.58 2.71
CA LEU A 53 2.64 11.95 4.02
C LEU A 53 2.68 13.01 5.10
N ARG A 54 2.22 12.63 6.29
CA ARG A 54 2.30 13.46 7.47
C ARG A 54 3.44 12.98 8.38
N SER A 55 4.39 13.88 8.65
CA SER A 55 5.51 13.60 9.54
C SER A 55 5.07 13.53 11.01
N LYS A 56 5.95 13.07 11.91
CA LYS A 56 5.72 13.10 13.36
C LYS A 56 5.50 14.51 13.93
N LYS A 57 5.88 15.55 13.19
CA LYS A 57 5.66 16.97 13.53
C LYS A 57 4.43 17.55 12.84
N GLU A 58 3.50 16.69 12.39
CA GLU A 58 2.26 17.05 11.70
C GLU A 58 2.46 17.87 10.41
N ARG A 59 3.65 17.80 9.78
CA ARG A 59 3.97 18.49 8.53
C ARG A 59 3.70 17.58 7.34
N TYR A 60 3.02 18.12 6.33
CA TYR A 60 2.75 17.45 5.08
C TYR A 60 3.93 17.61 4.12
N LEU A 61 4.40 16.49 3.58
CA LEU A 61 5.50 16.40 2.61
C LEU A 61 5.13 15.43 1.49
N LEU A 62 5.79 15.52 0.35
CA LEU A 62 5.59 14.58 -0.74
C LEU A 62 5.97 13.16 -0.30
N ALA A 63 5.16 12.16 -0.67
CA ALA A 63 5.42 10.76 -0.36
C ALA A 63 6.76 10.30 -0.98
N GLU A 64 7.08 10.77 -2.17
CA GLU A 64 8.34 10.48 -2.86
C GLU A 64 9.56 10.98 -2.09
N ASP A 65 9.47 12.14 -1.45
CA ASP A 65 10.55 12.68 -0.61
C ASP A 65 10.84 11.81 0.61
N ALA A 66 9.84 11.08 1.07
CA ALA A 66 9.98 10.11 2.15
C ALA A 66 10.38 8.71 1.67
N GLY A 67 10.68 8.55 0.38
CA GLY A 67 10.98 7.24 -0.23
C GLY A 67 9.77 6.30 -0.28
N VAL A 68 8.55 6.86 -0.30
CA VAL A 68 7.31 6.08 -0.35
C VAL A 68 6.67 6.22 -1.72
N LYS A 69 6.34 5.07 -2.33
CA LYS A 69 5.72 4.99 -3.65
C LYS A 69 4.45 4.14 -3.59
N LYS A 70 3.56 4.39 -4.55
CA LYS A 70 2.35 3.61 -4.79
C LYS A 70 2.50 2.83 -6.09
N GLY A 71 1.99 1.60 -6.13
CA GLY A 71 2.05 0.80 -7.34
C GLY A 71 1.30 -0.52 -7.22
N THR A 72 1.41 -1.34 -8.27
CA THR A 72 0.79 -2.67 -8.34
C THR A 72 1.82 -3.76 -8.12
N LEU A 73 1.54 -4.65 -7.17
CA LEU A 73 2.41 -5.77 -6.84
C LEU A 73 2.26 -6.92 -7.85
N SER A 74 3.39 -7.42 -8.32
CA SER A 74 3.50 -8.69 -9.06
C SER A 74 4.44 -9.62 -8.31
N ILE A 75 3.98 -10.83 -7.98
CA ILE A 75 4.77 -11.83 -7.25
C ILE A 75 5.27 -12.91 -8.20
N ASN A 76 6.58 -13.18 -8.13
CA ASN A 76 7.22 -14.26 -8.86
C ASN A 76 6.98 -15.60 -8.16
N PRO A 77 6.88 -16.74 -8.87
CA PRO A 77 6.76 -18.08 -8.27
C PRO A 77 7.85 -18.44 -7.26
N LYS A 78 9.02 -17.77 -7.32
CA LYS A 78 10.10 -17.93 -6.33
C LYS A 78 9.86 -17.18 -5.01
N GLY A 79 8.76 -16.42 -4.91
CA GLY A 79 8.32 -15.76 -3.67
C GLY A 79 8.75 -14.30 -3.50
N PHE A 80 9.56 -13.73 -4.37
CA PHE A 80 9.83 -12.30 -4.39
C PHE A 80 8.85 -11.57 -5.33
N GLY A 81 8.77 -10.25 -5.23
CA GLY A 81 7.87 -9.45 -6.05
C GLY A 81 8.51 -8.21 -6.65
N PHE A 82 7.74 -7.56 -7.51
CA PHE A 82 8.02 -6.23 -8.04
C PHE A 82 6.77 -5.36 -7.88
N VAL A 83 6.96 -4.12 -7.49
CA VAL A 83 5.91 -3.12 -7.50
C VAL A 83 6.13 -2.19 -8.68
N SER A 84 5.23 -2.27 -9.66
CA SER A 84 5.24 -1.37 -10.82
C SER A 84 4.65 -0.03 -10.41
N VAL A 85 5.44 1.03 -10.52
CA VAL A 85 5.09 2.41 -10.16
C VAL A 85 4.83 3.26 -11.40
N GLU A 86 4.03 4.32 -11.26
CA GLU A 86 3.69 5.19 -12.40
C GLU A 86 4.91 5.93 -12.99
N ALA A 87 5.89 6.25 -12.14
CA ALA A 87 7.10 6.96 -12.58
C ALA A 87 8.36 6.29 -12.01
N GLY A 88 9.32 6.00 -12.89
CA GLY A 88 10.59 5.38 -12.55
C GLY A 88 10.60 3.86 -12.73
N ASP A 89 11.63 3.23 -12.17
CA ASP A 89 11.81 1.78 -12.26
C ASP A 89 10.95 1.03 -11.25
N ASP A 90 10.59 -0.20 -11.60
CA ASP A 90 9.88 -1.12 -10.71
C ASP A 90 10.71 -1.37 -9.44
N VAL A 91 10.02 -1.42 -8.30
CA VAL A 91 10.65 -1.64 -7.00
C VAL A 91 10.70 -3.14 -6.71
N TYR A 92 11.89 -3.69 -6.52
CA TYR A 92 12.07 -5.08 -6.08
C TYR A 92 11.63 -5.25 -4.62
N ILE A 93 10.81 -6.27 -4.36
CA ILE A 93 10.32 -6.63 -3.02
C ILE A 93 10.83 -8.01 -2.65
N PRO A 94 11.71 -8.15 -1.67
CA PRO A 94 12.14 -9.45 -1.17
C PRO A 94 10.95 -10.17 -0.53
N MET A 95 11.05 -11.50 -0.37
CA MET A 95 9.95 -12.34 0.12
C MET A 95 9.40 -11.89 1.49
N ASP A 96 10.27 -11.47 2.38
CA ASP A 96 9.94 -10.97 3.72
C ASP A 96 9.32 -9.56 3.70
N GLY A 97 9.52 -8.80 2.63
CA GLY A 97 8.92 -7.48 2.43
C GLY A 97 7.51 -7.48 1.83
N ILE A 98 7.01 -8.65 1.38
CA ILE A 98 5.66 -8.75 0.76
C ILE A 98 4.55 -8.78 1.82
N GLU A 99 4.85 -9.24 3.03
CA GLU A 99 3.90 -9.34 4.14
C GLU A 99 2.66 -10.18 3.76
N THR A 100 1.48 -9.55 3.80
CA THR A 100 0.20 -10.19 3.46
C THR A 100 -0.35 -9.79 2.08
N ALA A 101 0.42 -9.03 1.32
CA ALA A 101 0.00 -8.58 -0.02
C ALA A 101 0.03 -9.75 -1.01
N MET A 102 -0.80 -9.63 -2.03
CA MET A 102 -0.96 -10.64 -3.09
C MET A 102 -0.71 -10.03 -4.46
N SER A 103 -0.38 -10.88 -5.41
CA SER A 103 -0.17 -10.44 -6.80
C SER A 103 -1.42 -9.73 -7.34
N GLY A 104 -1.23 -8.55 -7.90
CA GLY A 104 -2.28 -7.68 -8.41
C GLY A 104 -2.83 -6.66 -7.39
N ASP A 105 -2.44 -6.75 -6.12
CA ASP A 105 -2.84 -5.75 -5.13
C ASP A 105 -2.20 -4.39 -5.43
N GLU A 106 -2.97 -3.33 -5.21
CA GLU A 106 -2.45 -1.96 -5.20
C GLU A 106 -1.89 -1.67 -3.81
N VAL A 107 -0.60 -1.34 -3.76
CA VAL A 107 0.16 -1.26 -2.51
C VAL A 107 0.93 0.04 -2.37
N VAL A 108 1.26 0.36 -1.13
CA VAL A 108 2.23 1.39 -0.77
C VAL A 108 3.52 0.70 -0.37
N VAL A 109 4.61 1.08 -1.01
CA VAL A 109 5.94 0.53 -0.77
C VAL A 109 6.87 1.62 -0.24
N ARG A 110 7.65 1.29 0.77
CA ARG A 110 8.79 2.09 1.20
C ARG A 110 10.03 1.57 0.50
N VAL A 111 10.77 2.48 -0.13
CA VAL A 111 11.97 2.17 -0.92
C VAL A 111 13.20 2.46 -0.10
N TYR A 112 14.10 1.50 -0.05
CA TYR A 112 15.41 1.61 0.60
C TYR A 112 16.51 1.55 -0.47
N GLN A 113 17.38 2.53 -0.50
CA GLN A 113 18.57 2.50 -1.35
C GLN A 113 19.65 1.66 -0.67
N ARG A 114 20.19 0.68 -1.40
CA ARG A 114 21.34 -0.11 -0.97
C ARG A 114 22.65 0.58 -1.36
N GLU A 115 23.73 0.27 -0.66
CA GLU A 115 25.07 0.81 -0.96
C GLU A 115 25.56 0.47 -2.38
N ASN A 116 25.08 -0.62 -2.97
CA ASN A 116 25.42 -1.05 -4.34
C ASN A 116 24.60 -0.33 -5.44
N GLY A 117 23.77 0.65 -5.09
CA GLY A 117 22.94 1.42 -6.01
C GLY A 117 21.61 0.73 -6.41
N THR A 118 21.32 -0.47 -5.91
CA THR A 118 20.03 -1.12 -6.11
C THR A 118 19.02 -0.62 -5.06
N SER A 119 17.73 -0.69 -5.40
CA SER A 119 16.65 -0.33 -4.49
C SER A 119 15.82 -1.55 -4.13
N ASP A 120 15.64 -1.77 -2.85
CA ASP A 120 14.69 -2.74 -2.32
C ASP A 120 13.48 -2.02 -1.74
N GLY A 121 12.34 -2.69 -1.71
CA GLY A 121 11.13 -2.17 -1.11
C GLY A 121 10.55 -3.10 -0.07
N GLU A 122 9.76 -2.51 0.82
CA GLU A 122 8.92 -3.19 1.80
C GLU A 122 7.50 -2.66 1.65
N ILE A 123 6.52 -3.56 1.56
CA ILE A 123 5.12 -3.16 1.50
C ILE A 123 4.67 -2.74 2.89
N ILE A 124 4.27 -1.48 3.01
CA ILE A 124 3.84 -0.88 4.28
C ILE A 124 2.31 -0.76 4.39
N ARG A 125 1.60 -0.80 3.28
CA ARG A 125 0.12 -0.73 3.27
C ARG A 125 -0.43 -1.33 1.98
N ILE A 126 -1.57 -2.01 2.08
CA ILE A 126 -2.37 -2.44 0.94
C ILE A 126 -3.52 -1.44 0.79
N LEU A 127 -3.59 -0.77 -0.37
CA LEU A 127 -4.63 0.21 -0.68
C LEU A 127 -5.89 -0.46 -1.19
N LYS A 128 -5.69 -1.43 -2.10
CA LYS A 128 -6.79 -2.13 -2.74
C LYS A 128 -6.40 -3.58 -3.01
N ARG A 129 -7.24 -4.49 -2.57
CA ARG A 129 -7.13 -5.90 -2.93
C ARG A 129 -7.65 -6.13 -4.35
N ASN A 130 -6.84 -6.75 -5.19
CA ASN A 130 -7.29 -7.18 -6.52
C ASN A 130 -8.08 -8.49 -6.43
N THR A 131 -7.73 -9.34 -5.48
CA THR A 131 -8.35 -10.66 -5.28
C THR A 131 -9.17 -10.65 -4.01
N SER A 132 -10.49 -10.89 -4.11
CA SER A 132 -11.39 -10.97 -2.95
C SER A 132 -11.66 -12.40 -2.51
N GLN A 133 -11.42 -13.37 -3.37
CA GLN A 133 -11.66 -14.81 -3.13
C GLN A 133 -10.54 -15.64 -3.74
N ILE A 134 -10.18 -16.70 -3.08
CA ILE A 134 -9.12 -17.62 -3.49
C ILE A 134 -9.68 -19.03 -3.59
N LEU A 135 -9.46 -19.67 -4.73
CA LEU A 135 -9.76 -21.08 -4.90
C LEU A 135 -8.59 -21.93 -4.38
N GLY A 136 -8.88 -22.93 -3.59
CA GLY A 136 -7.86 -23.81 -3.04
C GLY A 136 -8.41 -25.14 -2.58
N THR A 137 -7.52 -26.00 -2.17
CA THR A 137 -7.83 -27.36 -1.71
C THR A 137 -7.47 -27.50 -0.23
N ILE A 138 -8.34 -28.14 0.53
CA ILE A 138 -8.06 -28.50 1.92
C ILE A 138 -7.12 -29.69 1.96
N ARG A 139 -6.04 -29.59 2.71
CA ARG A 139 -5.04 -30.63 2.94
C ARG A 139 -4.76 -30.78 4.43
N PHE A 140 -4.40 -31.98 4.84
CA PHE A 140 -3.86 -32.26 6.17
C PHE A 140 -2.32 -32.22 6.09
N ILE A 141 -1.73 -31.16 6.63
CA ILE A 141 -0.29 -30.97 6.67
C ILE A 141 0.14 -30.92 8.14
N LYS A 142 1.04 -31.82 8.54
CA LYS A 142 1.49 -31.95 9.94
C LYS A 142 0.33 -32.04 10.93
N ASN A 143 -0.68 -32.86 10.60
CA ASN A 143 -1.89 -33.10 11.38
C ASN A 143 -2.77 -31.84 11.60
N LYS A 144 -2.63 -30.83 10.75
CA LYS A 144 -3.44 -29.58 10.74
C LYS A 144 -4.17 -29.44 9.41
N LEU A 145 -5.43 -29.02 9.50
CA LEU A 145 -6.21 -28.64 8.34
C LEU A 145 -5.57 -27.38 7.74
N THR A 146 -5.17 -27.45 6.50
CA THR A 146 -4.44 -26.38 5.81
C THR A 146 -5.13 -26.09 4.48
N PHE A 147 -5.33 -24.82 4.18
CA PHE A 147 -5.78 -24.36 2.87
C PHE A 147 -4.56 -24.17 1.96
N VAL A 148 -4.60 -24.85 0.80
CA VAL A 148 -3.56 -24.72 -0.22
C VAL A 148 -4.17 -24.04 -1.44
N ALA A 149 -3.77 -22.81 -1.69
CA ALA A 149 -4.23 -22.06 -2.86
C ALA A 149 -3.83 -22.77 -4.17
N GLN A 150 -4.71 -22.77 -5.17
CA GLN A 150 -4.36 -23.29 -6.49
C GLN A 150 -3.35 -22.42 -7.21
N ASP A 151 -3.42 -21.09 -7.01
CA ASP A 151 -2.44 -20.16 -7.55
C ASP A 151 -1.26 -20.00 -6.59
N VAL A 152 -0.13 -20.60 -6.94
CA VAL A 152 1.10 -20.56 -6.14
C VAL A 152 1.66 -19.14 -5.93
N ARG A 153 1.28 -18.18 -6.78
CA ARG A 153 1.69 -16.77 -6.67
C ARG A 153 1.04 -16.04 -5.50
N LEU A 154 -0.02 -16.61 -4.93
CA LEU A 154 -0.72 -16.03 -3.77
C LEU A 154 0.02 -16.25 -2.45
N GLY A 155 1.08 -17.08 -2.45
CA GLY A 155 1.88 -17.35 -1.27
C GLY A 155 1.16 -18.12 -0.18
N PHE A 156 1.61 -17.97 1.07
CA PHE A 156 1.00 -18.61 2.24
C PHE A 156 -0.21 -17.82 2.72
N VAL A 157 -1.38 -18.45 2.68
CA VAL A 157 -2.64 -17.86 3.16
C VAL A 157 -3.02 -18.52 4.49
N ARG A 158 -3.12 -17.73 5.56
CA ARG A 158 -3.71 -18.20 6.82
C ARG A 158 -5.19 -18.43 6.62
N PHE A 159 -5.66 -19.57 7.06
CA PHE A 159 -7.02 -20.03 6.85
C PHE A 159 -7.76 -20.13 8.20
N ALA A 160 -8.95 -19.55 8.24
CA ALA A 160 -9.90 -19.70 9.33
C ALA A 160 -11.22 -20.23 8.78
N HIS A 161 -11.86 -21.12 9.49
CA HIS A 161 -13.17 -21.67 9.10
C HIS A 161 -14.14 -21.68 10.29
N SER A 162 -15.44 -21.62 9.98
CA SER A 162 -16.47 -21.82 10.99
C SER A 162 -16.44 -23.25 11.52
N PRO A 163 -16.55 -23.48 12.85
CA PRO A 163 -16.66 -24.83 13.42
C PRO A 163 -17.84 -25.63 12.88
N LYS A 164 -18.87 -24.95 12.34
CA LYS A 164 -20.04 -25.60 11.74
C LYS A 164 -19.74 -26.19 10.35
N LEU A 165 -18.64 -25.80 9.71
CA LEU A 165 -18.25 -26.26 8.41
C LEU A 165 -17.39 -27.53 8.54
N LYS A 166 -17.93 -28.65 8.15
CA LYS A 166 -17.21 -29.95 8.15
C LYS A 166 -16.30 -29.99 6.91
N LEU A 167 -15.06 -29.55 7.07
CA LEU A 167 -14.05 -29.67 6.03
C LEU A 167 -13.32 -31.00 6.13
N VAL A 168 -13.09 -31.64 4.99
CA VAL A 168 -12.28 -32.85 4.87
C VAL A 168 -11.19 -32.66 3.83
N GLU A 169 -10.15 -33.49 3.92
CA GLU A 169 -9.07 -33.50 2.94
C GLU A 169 -9.59 -33.73 1.52
N GLY A 170 -9.07 -32.95 0.58
CA GLY A 170 -9.47 -32.98 -0.83
C GLY A 170 -10.63 -32.07 -1.20
N HIS A 171 -11.35 -31.46 -0.23
CA HIS A 171 -12.35 -30.47 -0.57
C HIS A 171 -11.72 -29.28 -1.30
N VAL A 172 -12.30 -28.93 -2.45
CA VAL A 172 -12.00 -27.68 -3.16
C VAL A 172 -12.94 -26.63 -2.60
N VAL A 173 -12.38 -25.52 -2.12
CA VAL A 173 -13.12 -24.46 -1.46
C VAL A 173 -12.74 -23.09 -2.02
N LEU A 174 -13.71 -22.21 -2.03
CA LEU A 174 -13.51 -20.80 -2.35
C LEU A 174 -13.42 -20.02 -1.03
N ALA A 175 -12.22 -19.59 -0.68
CA ALA A 175 -11.96 -18.82 0.54
C ALA A 175 -12.10 -17.32 0.25
N LYS A 176 -12.81 -16.60 1.12
CA LYS A 176 -12.88 -15.13 1.07
C LYS A 176 -11.68 -14.55 1.83
N ILE A 177 -11.05 -13.54 1.26
CA ILE A 177 -10.02 -12.76 1.94
C ILE A 177 -10.71 -11.77 2.88
N LEU A 178 -10.21 -11.67 4.12
CA LEU A 178 -10.69 -10.74 5.15
C LEU A 178 -9.76 -9.53 5.24
#